data_5e26bda2394190acaff0e351994e0fd9
#
_entry.id   5e26bda2394190acaff0e351994e0fd9
#
_cell.length_a   1.000
_cell.length_b   1.000
_cell.length_c   1.000
_cell.angle_alpha   90.00
_cell.angle_beta   90.00
_cell.angle_gamma   90.00
#
_symmetry.space_group_name_H-M   'P 1'
#
loop_
_entity.id
_entity.type
_entity.pdbx_description
1 polymer ?
#
loop_
_entity_poly.entity_id
_entity_poly.type
_entity_poly.pdbx_seq_one_letter_code
_entity_poly.pdbx_strand_id
1 'polypeptide(L)'
;PEFINILEQAIEAEGAGLDKLAGMGYRKALEFLVTDFLISEKLEKASKEWLEHPGVQISQKIMHLPNERMITLAKAISFIGNDETHYTRRHPEHDTESIKIFLRAMISDLENELIFKDAQELIDKVDKAKRQSS
;
A
#
# COMPACT_ATOMS: atom_id res chain seq x y z
N PRO A 1 4.48 -6.08 12.86
CA PRO A 1 4.85 -6.57 11.54
C PRO A 1 5.90 -5.71 10.86
N GLU A 2 6.44 -6.21 9.79
CA GLU A 2 7.56 -5.60 9.10
C GLU A 2 7.21 -4.21 8.53
N PHE A 3 5.98 -4.04 8.04
CA PHE A 3 5.53 -2.73 7.54
C PHE A 3 5.70 -1.63 8.60
N ILE A 4 5.24 -1.88 9.82
CA ILE A 4 5.31 -0.91 10.92
C ILE A 4 6.78 -0.61 11.26
N ASN A 5 7.62 -1.64 11.33
CA ASN A 5 9.03 -1.49 11.62
C ASN A 5 9.74 -0.62 10.57
N ILE A 6 9.49 -0.87 9.30
CA ILE A 6 10.08 -0.10 8.21
C ILE A 6 9.57 1.33 8.21
N LEU A 7 8.27 1.52 8.45
CA LEU A 7 7.66 2.84 8.54
C LEU A 7 8.30 3.67 9.66
N GLU A 8 8.50 3.07 10.83
CA GLU A 8 9.15 3.74 11.96
C GLU A 8 10.58 4.16 11.62
N GLN A 9 11.35 3.31 10.94
CA GLN A 9 12.71 3.65 10.51
C GLN A 9 12.71 4.80 9.50
N ALA A 10 11.74 4.83 8.57
CA ALA A 10 11.63 5.92 7.60
C ALA A 10 11.31 7.25 8.29
N ILE A 11 10.41 7.24 9.27
CA ILE A 11 10.07 8.42 10.06
C ILE A 11 11.28 8.92 10.84
N GLU A 12 12.04 8.01 11.44
CA GLU A 12 13.26 8.33 12.17
C GLU A 12 14.30 8.96 11.26
N ALA A 13 14.51 8.39 10.07
CA ALA A 13 15.44 8.93 9.08
C ALA A 13 15.02 10.35 8.66
N GLU A 14 13.73 10.57 8.43
CA GLU A 14 13.22 11.90 8.09
C GLU A 14 13.47 12.90 9.21
N GLY A 15 13.20 12.51 10.46
CA GLY A 15 13.45 13.35 11.63
C GLY A 15 14.91 13.72 11.81
N ALA A 16 15.82 12.88 11.34
CA ALA A 16 17.26 13.13 11.37
C ALA A 16 17.76 13.90 10.13
N GLY A 17 16.87 14.33 9.24
CA GLY A 17 17.24 15.05 8.03
C GLY A 17 17.80 14.18 6.92
N LEU A 18 17.67 12.86 7.03
CA LEU A 18 18.19 11.90 6.05
C LEU A 18 17.12 11.63 4.97
N ASP A 19 16.82 12.64 4.16
CA ASP A 19 15.66 12.62 3.24
C ASP A 19 15.72 11.50 2.19
N LYS A 20 16.91 11.22 1.65
CA LYS A 20 17.05 10.14 0.66
C LYS A 20 16.77 8.77 1.28
N LEU A 21 17.27 8.54 2.48
CA LEU A 21 17.03 7.29 3.20
C LEU A 21 15.58 7.19 3.63
N ALA A 22 14.99 8.31 4.04
CA ALA A 22 13.57 8.36 4.39
C ALA A 22 12.69 8.01 3.17
N GLY A 23 12.98 8.58 2.00
CA GLY A 23 12.24 8.29 0.76
C GLY A 23 12.32 6.83 0.37
N MET A 24 13.50 6.24 0.43
CA MET A 24 13.69 4.81 0.20
C MET A 24 12.92 3.96 1.20
N GLY A 25 12.94 4.36 2.47
CA GLY A 25 12.22 3.67 3.54
C GLY A 25 10.71 3.70 3.35
N TYR A 26 10.15 4.84 2.99
CA TYR A 26 8.72 4.98 2.71
C TYR A 26 8.30 4.12 1.51
N ARG A 27 9.12 4.09 0.47
CA ARG A 27 8.86 3.24 -0.68
C ARG A 27 8.88 1.77 -0.30
N LYS A 28 9.81 1.37 0.55
CA LYS A 28 9.89 -0.01 1.06
C LYS A 28 8.69 -0.34 1.93
N ALA A 29 8.26 0.58 2.78
CA ALA A 29 7.06 0.41 3.60
C ALA A 29 5.82 0.21 2.71
N LEU A 30 5.70 1.00 1.64
CA LEU A 30 4.61 0.83 0.67
C LEU A 30 4.61 -0.57 0.07
N GLU A 31 5.78 -1.08 -0.31
CA GLU A 31 5.90 -2.42 -0.90
C GLU A 31 5.38 -3.50 0.06
N PHE A 32 5.74 -3.41 1.33
CA PHE A 32 5.25 -4.35 2.34
C PHE A 32 3.74 -4.22 2.54
N LEU A 33 3.25 -2.98 2.62
CA LEU A 33 1.82 -2.73 2.82
C LEU A 33 0.98 -3.30 1.66
N VAL A 34 1.38 -3.02 0.42
CA VAL A 34 0.67 -3.51 -0.77
C VAL A 34 0.74 -5.04 -0.84
N THR A 35 1.92 -5.61 -0.64
CA THR A 35 2.11 -7.05 -0.71
C THR A 35 1.27 -7.78 0.35
N ASP A 36 1.32 -7.33 1.59
CA ASP A 36 0.57 -7.95 2.68
C ASP A 36 -0.94 -7.84 2.46
N PHE A 37 -1.40 -6.68 2.00
CA PHE A 37 -2.82 -6.48 1.68
C PHE A 37 -3.27 -7.43 0.58
N LEU A 38 -2.52 -7.51 -0.52
CA LEU A 38 -2.89 -8.37 -1.65
C LEU A 38 -2.87 -9.86 -1.27
N ILE A 39 -1.93 -10.27 -0.43
CA ILE A 39 -1.92 -11.64 0.10
C ILE A 39 -3.20 -11.92 0.88
N SER A 40 -3.64 -10.97 1.71
CA SER A 40 -4.86 -11.12 2.51
C SER A 40 -6.13 -11.22 1.65
N GLU A 41 -6.10 -10.66 0.43
CA GLU A 41 -7.23 -10.68 -0.50
C GLU A 41 -7.42 -12.03 -1.18
N LYS A 42 -6.41 -12.89 -1.21
CA LYS A 42 -6.45 -14.23 -1.82
C LYS A 42 -6.91 -14.20 -3.28
N LEU A 43 -6.32 -13.31 -4.07
CA LEU A 43 -6.67 -13.13 -5.46
C LEU A 43 -6.16 -14.28 -6.33
N GLU A 44 -6.96 -14.72 -7.30
CA GLU A 44 -6.55 -15.76 -8.25
C GLU A 44 -5.41 -15.30 -9.15
N LYS A 45 -5.41 -14.02 -9.55
CA LYS A 45 -4.42 -13.45 -10.48
C LYS A 45 -3.11 -13.04 -9.81
N ALA A 46 -3.09 -13.00 -8.48
CA ALA A 46 -1.92 -12.57 -7.72
C ALA A 46 -1.76 -13.47 -6.51
N SER A 47 -1.16 -14.65 -6.73
CA SER A 47 -0.94 -15.64 -5.69
C SER A 47 0.09 -15.16 -4.67
N LYS A 48 0.07 -15.73 -3.48
CA LYS A 48 1.07 -15.46 -2.45
C LYS A 48 2.48 -15.72 -2.97
N GLU A 49 2.68 -16.83 -3.71
CA GLU A 49 3.98 -17.17 -4.27
C GLU A 49 4.48 -16.10 -5.23
N TRP A 50 3.61 -15.62 -6.11
CA TRP A 50 3.95 -14.55 -7.04
C TRP A 50 4.24 -13.25 -6.29
N LEU A 51 3.40 -12.88 -5.33
CA LEU A 51 3.56 -11.65 -4.55
C LEU A 51 4.85 -11.62 -3.73
N GLU A 52 5.30 -12.78 -3.25
CA GLU A 52 6.52 -12.90 -2.47
C GLU A 52 7.77 -13.12 -3.32
N HIS A 53 7.61 -13.32 -4.63
CA HIS A 53 8.75 -13.59 -5.51
C HIS A 53 9.62 -12.33 -5.67
N PRO A 54 10.95 -12.44 -5.45
CA PRO A 54 11.83 -11.27 -5.48
C PRO A 54 11.95 -10.61 -6.86
N GLY A 55 11.58 -11.30 -7.94
CA GLY A 55 11.57 -10.73 -9.28
C GLY A 55 10.35 -9.89 -9.61
N VAL A 56 9.33 -9.89 -8.75
CA VAL A 56 8.10 -9.12 -8.98
C VAL A 56 8.26 -7.74 -8.38
N GLN A 57 8.14 -6.71 -9.22
CA GLN A 57 8.30 -5.33 -8.81
C GLN A 57 7.01 -4.73 -8.26
N ILE A 58 7.16 -3.70 -7.43
CA ILE A 58 6.00 -3.00 -6.84
C ILE A 58 5.04 -2.48 -7.90
N SER A 59 5.53 -2.00 -9.03
CA SER A 59 4.70 -1.50 -10.13
C SER A 59 3.73 -2.56 -10.66
N GLN A 60 4.13 -3.83 -10.65
CA GLN A 60 3.27 -4.94 -11.05
C GLN A 60 2.21 -5.25 -9.99
N LYS A 61 2.59 -5.21 -8.72
CA LYS A 61 1.69 -5.48 -7.60
C LYS A 61 0.59 -4.42 -7.48
N ILE A 62 0.95 -3.16 -7.64
CA ILE A 62 0.04 -2.02 -7.53
C ILE A 62 -1.19 -2.18 -8.42
N MET A 63 -1.02 -2.75 -9.61
CA MET A 63 -2.11 -2.90 -10.57
C MET A 63 -3.22 -3.85 -10.09
N HIS A 64 -2.95 -4.65 -9.06
CA HIS A 64 -3.95 -5.55 -8.47
C HIS A 64 -4.74 -4.93 -7.30
N LEU A 65 -4.47 -3.68 -6.95
CA LEU A 65 -5.25 -2.97 -5.92
C LEU A 65 -6.70 -2.79 -6.36
N PRO A 66 -7.65 -2.75 -5.40
CA PRO A 66 -9.08 -2.86 -5.72
C PRO A 66 -9.70 -1.66 -6.46
N ASN A 67 -9.09 -0.48 -6.43
CA ASN A 67 -9.67 0.68 -7.10
C ASN A 67 -8.60 1.65 -7.59
N GLU A 68 -9.03 2.54 -8.50
CA GLU A 68 -8.14 3.53 -9.12
C GLU A 68 -7.52 4.49 -8.11
N ARG A 69 -8.24 4.83 -7.05
CA ARG A 69 -7.71 5.75 -6.03
C ARG A 69 -6.50 5.15 -5.33
N MET A 70 -6.58 3.89 -4.92
CA MET A 70 -5.46 3.19 -4.29
C MET A 70 -4.28 3.04 -5.24
N ILE A 71 -4.56 2.70 -6.50
CA ILE A 71 -3.52 2.57 -7.53
C ILE A 71 -2.79 3.90 -7.71
N THR A 72 -3.53 5.00 -7.81
CA THR A 72 -2.95 6.33 -7.99
C THR A 72 -2.10 6.75 -6.79
N LEU A 73 -2.60 6.54 -5.57
CA LEU A 73 -1.85 6.85 -4.36
C LEU A 73 -0.56 6.04 -4.28
N ALA A 74 -0.63 4.75 -4.55
CA ALA A 74 0.54 3.87 -4.50
C ALA A 74 1.58 4.25 -5.56
N LYS A 75 1.14 4.59 -6.76
CA LYS A 75 2.02 5.07 -7.83
C LYS A 75 2.72 6.37 -7.43
N ALA A 76 1.97 7.31 -6.84
CA ALA A 76 2.52 8.59 -6.41
C ALA A 76 3.59 8.41 -5.35
N ILE A 77 3.33 7.58 -4.34
CA ILE A 77 4.30 7.28 -3.26
C ILE A 77 5.55 6.65 -3.85
N SER A 78 5.39 5.64 -4.69
CA SER A 78 6.51 4.94 -5.31
C SER A 78 7.36 5.89 -6.16
N PHE A 79 6.70 6.77 -6.91
CA PHE A 79 7.34 7.73 -7.78
C PHE A 79 8.18 8.75 -6.99
N ILE A 80 7.60 9.34 -5.94
CA ILE A 80 8.31 10.32 -5.10
C ILE A 80 9.49 9.64 -4.38
N GLY A 81 9.27 8.46 -3.81
CA GLY A 81 10.33 7.71 -3.14
C GLY A 81 11.49 7.38 -4.08
N ASN A 82 11.19 7.03 -5.33
CA ASN A 82 12.19 6.79 -6.35
C ASN A 82 12.92 8.09 -6.74
N ASP A 83 12.19 9.19 -6.85
CA ASP A 83 12.76 10.50 -7.19
C ASP A 83 13.79 10.96 -6.14
N GLU A 84 13.54 10.67 -4.85
CA GLU A 84 14.47 10.99 -3.77
C GLU A 84 15.81 10.27 -3.91
N THR A 85 15.87 9.15 -4.63
CA THR A 85 17.10 8.37 -4.82
C THR A 85 17.94 8.83 -6.01
N HIS A 86 17.38 9.68 -6.90
CA HIS A 86 18.10 10.17 -8.06
C HIS A 86 19.10 11.27 -7.71
N TYR A 87 20.18 11.33 -8.45
CA TYR A 87 21.20 12.38 -8.29
C TYR A 87 20.60 13.78 -8.45
N THR A 88 19.73 13.94 -9.46
CA THR A 88 18.96 15.17 -9.66
C THR A 88 17.47 14.83 -9.54
N ARG A 89 16.81 15.47 -8.59
CA ARG A 89 15.37 15.29 -8.39
C ARG A 89 14.59 15.93 -9.56
N ARG A 90 13.67 15.15 -10.14
CA ARG A 90 12.83 15.62 -11.25
C ARG A 90 11.62 16.44 -10.76
N HIS A 91 11.16 16.16 -9.56
CA HIS A 91 9.95 16.75 -8.97
C HIS A 91 10.25 17.27 -7.57
N PRO A 92 11.13 18.29 -7.44
CA PRO A 92 11.54 18.78 -6.10
C PRO A 92 10.40 19.40 -5.30
N GLU A 93 9.28 19.75 -5.94
CA GLU A 93 8.06 20.24 -5.29
C GLU A 93 7.37 19.15 -4.45
N HIS A 94 7.67 17.88 -4.69
CA HIS A 94 7.13 16.76 -3.92
C HIS A 94 8.25 16.10 -3.12
N ASP A 95 8.07 16.03 -1.82
CA ASP A 95 9.07 15.54 -0.86
C ASP A 95 8.49 14.45 0.02
N THR A 96 9.24 14.09 1.07
CA THR A 96 8.83 13.08 2.03
C THR A 96 7.53 13.44 2.76
N GLU A 97 7.23 14.73 2.90
CA GLU A 97 5.97 15.18 3.49
C GLU A 97 4.78 14.78 2.61
N SER A 98 4.93 14.94 1.28
CA SER A 98 3.91 14.48 0.33
C SER A 98 3.71 12.97 0.41
N ILE A 99 4.79 12.21 0.53
CA ILE A 99 4.72 10.76 0.70
C ILE A 99 3.89 10.39 1.93
N LYS A 100 4.13 11.08 3.05
CA LYS A 100 3.39 10.80 4.29
C LYS A 100 1.89 11.05 4.15
N ILE A 101 1.52 12.14 3.47
CA ILE A 101 0.13 12.49 3.22
C ILE A 101 -0.54 11.40 2.37
N PHE A 102 0.11 10.99 1.28
CA PHE A 102 -0.42 9.96 0.38
C PHE A 102 -0.48 8.59 1.06
N LEU A 103 0.53 8.25 1.86
CA LEU A 103 0.56 6.99 2.59
C LEU A 103 -0.57 6.92 3.63
N ARG A 104 -0.82 8.02 4.34
CA ARG A 104 -1.93 8.10 5.29
C ARG A 104 -3.27 7.88 4.61
N ALA A 105 -3.48 8.53 3.45
CA ALA A 105 -4.69 8.36 2.67
C ALA A 105 -4.85 6.91 2.20
N MET A 106 -3.76 6.27 1.78
CA MET A 106 -3.78 4.88 1.35
C MET A 106 -4.11 3.92 2.48
N ILE A 107 -3.52 4.12 3.65
CA ILE A 107 -3.82 3.30 4.84
C ILE A 107 -5.31 3.42 5.17
N SER A 108 -5.85 4.63 5.13
CA SER A 108 -7.27 4.89 5.39
C SER A 108 -8.15 4.13 4.39
N ASP A 109 -7.80 4.17 3.11
CA ASP A 109 -8.53 3.44 2.06
C ASP A 109 -8.47 1.92 2.26
N LEU A 110 -7.32 1.40 2.66
CA LEU A 110 -7.17 -0.03 2.93
C LEU A 110 -8.01 -0.46 4.14
N GLU A 111 -8.02 0.35 5.20
CA GLU A 111 -8.86 0.10 6.38
C GLU A 111 -10.35 0.09 6.01
N ASN A 112 -10.77 1.07 5.20
CA ASN A 112 -12.15 1.15 4.74
C ASN A 112 -12.53 -0.05 3.87
N GLU A 113 -11.63 -0.53 3.04
CA GLU A 113 -11.86 -1.73 2.22
C GLU A 113 -12.08 -2.96 3.08
N LEU A 114 -11.28 -3.13 4.14
CA LEU A 114 -11.43 -4.25 5.06
C LEU A 114 -12.75 -4.18 5.83
N ILE A 115 -13.13 -2.99 6.28
CA ILE A 115 -14.41 -2.76 6.96
C ILE A 115 -15.58 -3.05 6.00
N PHE A 116 -15.48 -2.60 4.76
CA PHE A 116 -16.49 -2.87 3.74
C PHE A 116 -16.69 -4.37 3.52
N LYS A 117 -15.60 -5.14 3.49
CA LYS A 117 -15.68 -6.60 3.34
C LYS A 117 -16.37 -7.27 4.52
N ASP A 118 -16.11 -6.81 5.74
CA ASP A 118 -16.81 -7.31 6.92
C ASP A 118 -18.30 -7.05 6.83
N ALA A 119 -18.70 -5.85 6.39
CA ALA A 119 -20.10 -5.51 6.19
C ALA A 119 -20.73 -6.37 5.10
N GLN A 120 -19.99 -6.61 4.01
CA GLN A 120 -20.46 -7.45 2.91
C GLN A 120 -20.69 -8.89 3.37
N GLU A 121 -19.78 -9.45 4.15
CA GLU A 121 -19.93 -10.78 4.72
C GLU A 121 -21.19 -10.89 5.59
N LEU A 122 -21.43 -9.86 6.41
CA LEU A 122 -22.63 -9.82 7.25
C LEU A 122 -23.91 -9.84 6.39
N ILE A 123 -23.97 -9.01 5.37
CA ILE A 123 -25.12 -8.92 4.49
C ILE A 123 -25.32 -10.22 3.71
N ASP A 124 -24.26 -10.83 3.24
CA ASP A 124 -24.30 -12.11 2.53
C ASP A 124 -24.87 -13.22 3.44
N LYS A 125 -24.49 -13.24 4.71
CA LYS A 125 -25.03 -14.18 5.70
C LYS A 125 -26.52 -13.96 5.95
N VAL A 126 -26.95 -12.71 6.05
CA VAL A 126 -28.37 -12.35 6.24
C VAL A 126 -29.18 -12.79 5.03
N ASP A 127 -28.71 -12.51 3.83
CA ASP A 127 -29.40 -12.89 2.59
C ASP A 127 -29.48 -14.41 2.44
N LYS A 128 -28.42 -15.12 2.80
CA LYS A 128 -28.40 -16.58 2.78
C LYS A 128 -29.41 -17.15 3.77
N ALA A 129 -29.49 -16.60 4.97
CA ALA A 129 -30.45 -17.04 5.99
C ALA A 129 -31.90 -16.81 5.52
N LYS A 130 -32.17 -15.67 4.88
CA LYS A 130 -33.49 -15.38 4.31
C LYS A 130 -33.89 -16.38 3.24
N ARG A 131 -32.96 -16.76 2.35
CA ARG A 131 -33.21 -17.76 1.31
C ARG A 131 -33.49 -19.12 1.89
N GLN A 132 -32.84 -19.49 2.98
CA GLN A 132 -33.04 -20.78 3.63
C GLN A 132 -34.35 -20.86 4.41
N SER A 133 -34.86 -19.71 4.89
CA SER A 133 -36.09 -19.67 5.68
C SER A 133 -37.35 -19.53 4.83
N SER A 134 -37.24 -19.27 3.55
CA SER A 134 -38.34 -19.22 2.60
C SER A 134 -38.42 -20.55 1.82
#